data_519886fbcd48abdbe284626f44f89b51
#
_entry.id   519886fbcd48abdbe284626f44f89b51
#
_cell.length_a   1.000
_cell.length_b   1.000
_cell.length_c   1.000
_cell.angle_alpha   90.00
_cell.angle_beta   90.00
_cell.angle_gamma   90.00
#
_symmetry.space_group_name_H-M   'P 1'
#
loop_
_entity.id
_entity.type
_entity.pdbx_description
1 polymer ?
#
loop_
_entity_poly.entity_id
_entity_poly.type
_entity_poly.pdbx_seq_one_letter_code
_entity_poly.pdbx_strand_id
1 'polypeptide(L)'
;MSMKKKPHFDSKKKEILQAAMKLFAEKGVDGVSVKEIGAAAGVTDAAIYKHFTNKDAVAAEAFDEYCGSYTRLVDEYATRPGPFPERLSALVTRVLESYDEDKYGLLLLSQHHELFTEVVKSRGRQPLDALEDLLEQAVLQRDIPPQNTRLTAILIIGAFSQLAISTMQGELEEPLSPLAPEVTAHLLALTGLEKGQA
;
A
#
# COMPACT_ATOMS: atom_id res chain seq x y z
N MET A 1 -27.62 -24.22 11.94
CA MET A 1 -26.47 -23.33 12.15
C MET A 1 -26.85 -21.96 11.65
N SER A 2 -27.12 -21.03 12.57
CA SER A 2 -27.58 -19.67 12.25
C SER A 2 -26.37 -18.83 11.86
N MET A 3 -26.29 -18.39 10.61
CA MET A 3 -25.31 -17.41 10.16
C MET A 3 -25.64 -16.07 10.82
N LYS A 4 -24.82 -15.64 11.79
CA LYS A 4 -24.88 -14.28 12.32
C LYS A 4 -24.58 -13.30 11.17
N LYS A 5 -25.62 -12.53 10.75
CA LYS A 5 -25.44 -11.37 9.88
C LYS A 5 -24.43 -10.42 10.54
N LYS A 6 -23.32 -10.13 9.87
CA LYS A 6 -22.43 -9.03 10.29
C LYS A 6 -23.24 -7.74 10.40
N PRO A 7 -22.98 -6.90 11.40
CA PRO A 7 -23.74 -5.65 11.57
C PRO A 7 -23.60 -4.77 10.32
N HIS A 8 -24.70 -4.24 9.85
CA HIS A 8 -24.84 -3.32 8.71
C HIS A 8 -23.97 -2.05 8.87
N PHE A 9 -23.49 -1.79 10.07
CA PHE A 9 -22.66 -0.66 10.48
C PHE A 9 -21.23 -0.74 9.93
N ASP A 10 -20.61 -1.93 9.91
CA ASP A 10 -19.24 -2.13 9.37
C ASP A 10 -19.17 -1.95 7.85
N SER A 11 -20.25 -2.27 7.12
CA SER A 11 -20.27 -2.12 5.67
C SER A 11 -20.27 -0.65 5.24
N LYS A 12 -21.01 0.22 5.94
CA LYS A 12 -21.09 1.66 5.61
C LYS A 12 -19.79 2.40 5.86
N LYS A 13 -19.09 2.10 6.94
CA LYS A 13 -17.78 2.66 7.22
C LYS A 13 -16.79 2.32 6.11
N LYS A 14 -16.80 1.07 5.68
CA LYS A 14 -15.92 0.61 4.57
C LYS A 14 -16.26 1.31 3.25
N GLU A 15 -17.53 1.47 2.92
CA GLU A 15 -17.99 2.19 1.73
C GLU A 15 -17.53 3.67 1.75
N ILE A 16 -17.61 4.33 2.92
CA ILE A 16 -17.14 5.71 3.12
C ILE A 16 -15.62 5.79 2.89
N LEU A 17 -14.85 4.88 3.50
CA LEU A 17 -13.40 4.87 3.35
C LEU A 17 -12.97 4.62 1.90
N GLN A 18 -13.58 3.68 1.19
CA GLN A 18 -13.30 3.40 -0.21
C GLN A 18 -13.61 4.60 -1.12
N ALA A 19 -14.77 5.26 -0.92
CA ALA A 19 -15.13 6.46 -1.66
C ALA A 19 -14.19 7.64 -1.38
N ALA A 20 -13.85 7.85 -0.11
CA ALA A 20 -12.94 8.89 0.32
C ALA A 20 -11.55 8.71 -0.30
N MET A 21 -11.05 7.49 -0.32
CA MET A 21 -9.74 7.20 -0.87
C MET A 21 -9.60 7.52 -2.34
N LYS A 22 -10.57 7.10 -3.14
CA LYS A 22 -10.61 7.45 -4.56
C LYS A 22 -10.52 8.97 -4.74
N LEU A 23 -11.37 9.71 -4.01
CA LEU A 23 -11.39 11.16 -4.09
C LEU A 23 -10.08 11.79 -3.63
N PHE A 24 -9.50 11.31 -2.54
CA PHE A 24 -8.23 11.80 -2.01
C PHE A 24 -7.06 11.54 -2.94
N ALA A 25 -7.01 10.36 -3.57
CA ALA A 25 -5.98 10.03 -4.55
C ALA A 25 -6.09 10.89 -5.82
N GLU A 26 -7.31 11.25 -6.25
CA GLU A 26 -7.54 12.05 -7.45
C GLU A 26 -7.36 13.56 -7.23
N LYS A 27 -7.77 14.09 -6.07
CA LYS A 27 -7.90 15.54 -5.82
C LYS A 27 -7.07 16.06 -4.64
N GLY A 28 -6.38 15.18 -3.94
CA GLY A 28 -5.79 15.49 -2.64
C GLY A 28 -6.83 15.63 -1.53
N VAL A 29 -6.39 15.53 -0.28
CA VAL A 29 -7.29 15.64 0.89
C VAL A 29 -7.93 17.01 0.96
N ASP A 30 -7.19 18.08 0.69
CA ASP A 30 -7.69 19.45 0.74
C ASP A 30 -8.71 19.76 -0.34
N GLY A 31 -8.59 19.14 -1.50
CA GLY A 31 -9.50 19.30 -2.64
C GLY A 31 -10.84 18.57 -2.49
N VAL A 32 -11.09 17.84 -1.38
CA VAL A 32 -12.29 17.03 -1.19
C VAL A 32 -13.11 17.51 0.00
N SER A 33 -14.43 17.55 -0.15
CA SER A 33 -15.39 17.86 0.92
C SER A 33 -16.08 16.60 1.45
N VAL A 34 -16.56 16.64 2.70
CA VAL A 34 -17.38 15.56 3.31
C VAL A 34 -18.61 15.26 2.45
N LYS A 35 -19.21 16.30 1.84
CA LYS A 35 -20.37 16.16 0.95
C LYS A 35 -20.06 15.34 -0.30
N GLU A 36 -18.88 15.53 -0.91
CA GLU A 36 -18.44 14.72 -2.06
C GLU A 36 -18.20 13.27 -1.66
N ILE A 37 -17.60 13.04 -0.48
CA ILE A 37 -17.43 11.69 0.07
C ILE A 37 -18.80 11.02 0.27
N GLY A 38 -19.76 11.74 0.88
CA GLY A 38 -21.12 11.24 1.08
C GLY A 38 -21.82 10.87 -0.22
N ALA A 39 -21.74 11.76 -1.22
CA ALA A 39 -22.31 11.51 -2.53
C ALA A 39 -21.68 10.28 -3.22
N ALA A 40 -20.37 10.13 -3.17
CA ALA A 40 -19.63 9.01 -3.75
C ALA A 40 -19.90 7.68 -3.03
N ALA A 41 -20.06 7.71 -1.69
CA ALA A 41 -20.37 6.54 -0.88
C ALA A 41 -21.86 6.18 -0.84
N GLY A 42 -22.74 6.99 -1.45
CA GLY A 42 -24.18 6.80 -1.38
C GLY A 42 -24.76 6.97 0.03
N VAL A 43 -24.17 7.87 0.84
CA VAL A 43 -24.61 8.15 2.22
C VAL A 43 -24.81 9.64 2.46
N THR A 44 -25.51 9.99 3.54
CA THR A 44 -25.64 11.40 3.96
C THR A 44 -24.43 11.85 4.77
N ASP A 45 -24.17 13.17 4.80
CA ASP A 45 -23.11 13.77 5.64
C ASP A 45 -23.30 13.36 7.12
N ALA A 46 -24.54 13.34 7.60
CA ALA A 46 -24.86 12.88 8.95
C ALA A 46 -24.44 11.42 9.20
N ALA A 47 -24.46 10.56 8.18
CA ALA A 47 -23.99 9.18 8.30
C ALA A 47 -22.46 9.13 8.40
N ILE A 48 -21.74 10.01 7.71
CA ILE A 48 -20.28 10.13 7.83
C ILE A 48 -19.91 10.59 9.24
N TYR A 49 -20.56 11.64 9.74
CA TYR A 49 -20.30 12.18 11.10
C TYR A 49 -20.65 11.23 12.25
N LYS A 50 -21.38 10.13 12.00
CA LYS A 50 -21.54 9.04 12.98
C LYS A 50 -20.28 8.19 13.15
N HIS A 51 -19.42 8.16 12.14
CA HIS A 51 -18.21 7.33 12.13
C HIS A 51 -16.94 8.15 12.32
N PHE A 52 -16.93 9.41 11.86
CA PHE A 52 -15.75 10.26 11.80
C PHE A 52 -16.06 11.66 12.31
N THR A 53 -15.16 12.26 13.06
CA THR A 53 -15.33 13.60 13.63
C THR A 53 -15.21 14.71 12.58
N ASN A 54 -14.38 14.52 11.59
CA ASN A 54 -14.11 15.46 10.49
C ASN A 54 -13.51 14.73 9.28
N LYS A 55 -13.21 15.47 8.21
CA LYS A 55 -12.58 14.96 6.99
C LYS A 55 -11.20 14.37 7.25
N ASP A 56 -10.40 14.99 8.11
CA ASP A 56 -9.05 14.53 8.40
C ASP A 56 -9.06 13.18 9.13
N ALA A 57 -10.07 12.93 9.97
CA ALA A 57 -10.28 11.62 10.59
C ALA A 57 -10.63 10.54 9.55
N VAL A 58 -11.38 10.88 8.49
CA VAL A 58 -11.62 9.96 7.37
C VAL A 58 -10.32 9.67 6.63
N ALA A 59 -9.53 10.71 6.33
CA ALA A 59 -8.26 10.57 5.62
C ALA A 59 -7.26 9.75 6.43
N ALA A 60 -7.13 10.05 7.73
CA ALA A 60 -6.24 9.33 8.62
C ALA A 60 -6.60 7.84 8.70
N GLU A 61 -7.88 7.49 8.84
CA GLU A 61 -8.28 6.08 8.92
C GLU A 61 -8.18 5.36 7.57
N ALA A 62 -8.48 6.04 6.47
CA ALA A 62 -8.29 5.49 5.13
C ALA A 62 -6.80 5.16 4.87
N PHE A 63 -5.91 6.09 5.15
CA PHE A 63 -4.47 5.87 5.08
C PHE A 63 -4.02 4.71 5.97
N ASP A 64 -4.58 4.66 7.19
CA ASP A 64 -4.35 3.63 8.18
C ASP A 64 -4.66 2.23 7.64
N GLU A 65 -5.81 2.05 7.05
CA GLU A 65 -6.24 0.75 6.52
C GLU A 65 -5.30 0.28 5.40
N TYR A 66 -4.85 1.21 4.53
CA TYR A 66 -3.94 0.86 3.43
C TYR A 66 -2.51 0.58 3.90
N CYS A 67 -1.95 1.41 4.76
CA CYS A 67 -0.66 1.11 5.39
C CYS A 67 -0.68 -0.27 6.06
N GLY A 68 -1.72 -0.54 6.84
CA GLY A 68 -1.89 -1.83 7.50
C GLY A 68 -2.05 -3.00 6.52
N SER A 69 -2.73 -2.80 5.38
CA SER A 69 -2.89 -3.85 4.37
C SER A 69 -1.57 -4.19 3.67
N TYR A 70 -0.79 -3.18 3.27
CA TYR A 70 0.52 -3.40 2.68
C TYR A 70 1.54 -3.94 3.68
N THR A 71 1.50 -3.51 4.95
CA THR A 71 2.34 -4.10 6.01
C THR A 71 2.06 -5.59 6.14
N ARG A 72 0.79 -5.99 6.25
CA ARG A 72 0.39 -7.40 6.33
C ARG A 72 0.77 -8.18 5.07
N LEU A 73 0.67 -7.54 3.90
CA LEU A 73 1.10 -8.15 2.65
C LEU A 73 2.60 -8.48 2.68
N VAL A 74 3.45 -7.52 3.04
CA VAL A 74 4.89 -7.76 3.15
C VAL A 74 5.20 -8.84 4.18
N ASP A 75 4.59 -8.80 5.37
CA ASP A 75 4.77 -9.80 6.43
C ASP A 75 4.36 -11.21 5.98
N GLU A 76 3.28 -11.34 5.21
CA GLU A 76 2.85 -12.62 4.63
C GLU A 76 3.95 -13.21 3.73
N TYR A 77 4.51 -12.40 2.82
CA TYR A 77 5.56 -12.85 1.91
C TYR A 77 6.91 -13.02 2.61
N ALA A 78 7.19 -12.25 3.65
CA ALA A 78 8.39 -12.42 4.47
C ALA A 78 8.44 -13.79 5.17
N THR A 79 7.29 -14.32 5.55
CA THR A 79 7.17 -15.60 6.27
C THR A 79 6.96 -16.82 5.36
N ARG A 80 6.80 -16.64 4.04
CA ARG A 80 6.67 -17.76 3.10
C ARG A 80 7.93 -18.59 3.02
N PRO A 81 7.80 -19.92 2.86
CA PRO A 81 8.96 -20.77 2.60
C PRO A 81 9.56 -20.48 1.23
N GLY A 82 10.86 -20.70 1.07
CA GLY A 82 11.58 -20.51 -0.19
C GLY A 82 12.66 -19.44 -0.10
N PRO A 83 13.54 -19.39 -1.11
CA PRO A 83 14.62 -18.42 -1.18
C PRO A 83 14.09 -16.99 -1.35
N PHE A 84 14.86 -16.02 -0.89
CA PHE A 84 14.48 -14.60 -0.95
C PHE A 84 14.06 -14.12 -2.35
N PRO A 85 14.76 -14.48 -3.46
CA PRO A 85 14.36 -14.03 -4.79
C PRO A 85 12.95 -14.45 -5.18
N GLU A 86 12.52 -15.66 -4.83
CA GLU A 86 11.18 -16.16 -5.10
C GLU A 86 10.13 -15.42 -4.25
N ARG A 87 10.44 -15.18 -2.97
CA ARG A 87 9.56 -14.43 -2.07
C ARG A 87 9.39 -12.98 -2.53
N LEU A 88 10.49 -12.33 -2.95
CA LEU A 88 10.43 -10.97 -3.48
C LEU A 88 9.65 -10.92 -4.80
N SER A 89 9.88 -11.87 -5.72
CA SER A 89 9.15 -11.96 -6.98
C SER A 89 7.63 -12.09 -6.76
N ALA A 90 7.24 -12.96 -5.85
CA ALA A 90 5.83 -13.15 -5.50
C ALA A 90 5.23 -11.90 -4.83
N LEU A 91 5.98 -11.22 -3.96
CA LEU A 91 5.57 -9.94 -3.36
C LEU A 91 5.37 -8.86 -4.42
N VAL A 92 6.35 -8.69 -5.33
CA VAL A 92 6.27 -7.71 -6.44
C VAL A 92 5.02 -7.97 -7.28
N THR A 93 4.82 -9.21 -7.70
CA THR A 93 3.63 -9.59 -8.48
C THR A 93 2.36 -9.20 -7.74
N ARG A 94 2.24 -9.54 -6.47
CA ARG A 94 1.03 -9.24 -5.69
C ARG A 94 0.81 -7.75 -5.45
N VAL A 95 1.88 -6.96 -5.28
CA VAL A 95 1.78 -5.48 -5.16
C VAL A 95 1.24 -4.89 -6.46
N LEU A 96 1.76 -5.31 -7.62
CA LEU A 96 1.29 -4.79 -8.91
C LEU A 96 -0.13 -5.25 -9.25
N GLU A 97 -0.50 -6.51 -8.93
CA GLU A 97 -1.88 -6.98 -9.02
C GLU A 97 -2.82 -6.18 -8.12
N SER A 98 -2.41 -5.84 -6.89
CA SER A 98 -3.22 -5.03 -5.99
C SER A 98 -3.44 -3.61 -6.51
N TYR A 99 -2.46 -3.06 -7.23
CA TYR A 99 -2.62 -1.79 -7.94
C TYR A 99 -3.65 -1.91 -9.08
N ASP A 100 -3.58 -2.97 -9.87
CA ASP A 100 -4.52 -3.19 -10.97
C ASP A 100 -5.96 -3.41 -10.46
N GLU A 101 -6.12 -4.03 -9.28
CA GLU A 101 -7.41 -4.19 -8.59
C GLU A 101 -7.93 -2.87 -8.00
N ASP A 102 -7.05 -2.07 -7.37
CA ASP A 102 -7.36 -0.79 -6.73
C ASP A 102 -6.13 0.14 -6.70
N LYS A 103 -6.01 0.94 -7.76
CA LYS A 103 -4.89 1.87 -7.92
C LYS A 103 -4.83 2.97 -6.85
N TYR A 104 -5.95 3.30 -6.23
CA TYR A 104 -6.04 4.43 -5.31
C TYR A 104 -5.27 4.22 -4.01
N GLY A 105 -5.14 2.97 -3.56
CA GLY A 105 -4.40 2.65 -2.34
C GLY A 105 -2.93 2.99 -2.43
N LEU A 106 -2.25 2.51 -3.46
CA LEU A 106 -0.82 2.77 -3.65
C LEU A 106 -0.56 4.25 -3.97
N LEU A 107 -1.43 4.89 -4.75
CA LEU A 107 -1.36 6.33 -5.03
C LEU A 107 -1.51 7.17 -3.76
N LEU A 108 -2.46 6.84 -2.89
CA LEU A 108 -2.65 7.54 -1.63
C LEU A 108 -1.39 7.47 -0.75
N LEU A 109 -0.76 6.31 -0.66
CA LEU A 109 0.49 6.12 0.08
C LEU A 109 1.66 6.92 -0.51
N SER A 110 1.61 7.20 -1.81
CA SER A 110 2.70 7.88 -2.54
C SER A 110 2.62 9.40 -2.48
N GLN A 111 1.43 9.99 -2.33
CA GLN A 111 1.21 11.43 -2.57
C GLN A 111 1.13 12.29 -1.31
N HIS A 112 0.91 11.74 -0.12
CA HIS A 112 0.49 12.53 1.05
C HIS A 112 1.39 12.34 2.27
N HIS A 113 2.55 13.04 2.28
CA HIS A 113 3.49 12.94 3.39
C HIS A 113 3.12 13.79 4.64
N GLU A 114 2.54 14.97 4.49
CA GLU A 114 2.36 15.89 5.63
C GLU A 114 1.20 15.51 6.55
N LEU A 115 0.02 15.25 6.00
CA LEU A 115 -1.17 14.86 6.77
C LEU A 115 -0.98 13.51 7.48
N PHE A 116 -0.18 12.64 6.90
CA PHE A 116 0.06 11.30 7.42
C PHE A 116 1.23 11.21 8.39
N THR A 117 2.07 12.24 8.49
CA THR A 117 3.21 12.23 9.43
C THR A 117 2.76 11.96 10.87
N GLU A 118 1.64 12.54 11.31
CA GLU A 118 1.10 12.31 12.66
C GLU A 118 0.48 10.91 12.78
N VAL A 119 -0.21 10.43 11.75
CA VAL A 119 -0.77 9.07 11.71
C VAL A 119 0.36 8.03 11.69
N VAL A 120 1.38 8.26 10.87
CA VAL A 120 2.58 7.40 10.80
C VAL A 120 3.32 7.37 12.13
N LYS A 121 3.50 8.52 12.81
CA LYS A 121 4.15 8.59 14.13
C LYS A 121 3.34 7.91 15.24
N SER A 122 2.01 7.93 15.16
CA SER A 122 1.14 7.30 16.15
C SER A 122 0.98 5.79 15.93
N ARG A 123 1.37 5.29 14.78
CA ARG A 123 1.30 3.89 14.42
C ARG A 123 2.59 3.16 14.75
N GLY A 124 2.44 1.91 15.03
CA GLY A 124 3.56 1.00 15.17
C GLY A 124 4.24 0.71 13.81
N ARG A 125 4.21 -0.55 13.41
CA ARG A 125 4.87 -1.09 12.22
C ARG A 125 4.28 -0.58 10.91
N GLN A 126 5.15 -0.12 10.02
CA GLN A 126 4.83 0.40 8.68
C GLN A 126 5.27 -0.59 7.57
N PRO A 127 4.79 -0.43 6.31
CA PRO A 127 5.28 -1.23 5.19
C PRO A 127 6.80 -1.16 5.01
N LEU A 128 7.40 0.00 5.29
CA LEU A 128 8.85 0.19 5.24
C LEU A 128 9.58 -0.67 6.27
N ASP A 129 9.05 -0.76 7.50
CA ASP A 129 9.64 -1.57 8.56
C ASP A 129 9.51 -3.06 8.24
N ALA A 130 8.37 -3.47 7.69
CA ALA A 130 8.15 -4.85 7.27
C ALA A 130 9.09 -5.27 6.13
N LEU A 131 9.35 -4.37 5.17
CA LEU A 131 10.27 -4.64 4.07
C LEU A 131 11.73 -4.65 4.54
N GLU A 132 12.10 -3.76 5.47
CA GLU A 132 13.42 -3.77 6.09
C GLU A 132 13.68 -5.11 6.81
N ASP A 133 12.74 -5.58 7.62
CA ASP A 133 12.85 -6.88 8.29
C ASP A 133 12.97 -8.06 7.31
N LEU A 134 12.25 -8.02 6.18
CA LEU A 134 12.39 -9.02 5.12
C LEU A 134 13.81 -9.04 4.56
N LEU A 135 14.39 -7.87 4.30
CA LEU A 135 15.77 -7.73 3.80
C LEU A 135 16.80 -8.12 4.87
N GLU A 136 16.60 -7.76 6.13
CA GLU A 136 17.48 -8.17 7.23
C GLU A 136 17.52 -9.69 7.39
N GLN A 137 16.35 -10.33 7.30
CA GLN A 137 16.28 -11.79 7.31
C GLN A 137 17.02 -12.42 6.15
N ALA A 138 16.89 -11.84 4.93
CA ALA A 138 17.63 -12.33 3.76
C ALA A 138 19.16 -12.18 3.92
N VAL A 139 19.64 -11.09 4.52
CA VAL A 139 21.07 -10.93 4.87
C VAL A 139 21.50 -11.97 5.91
N LEU A 140 20.71 -12.21 6.97
CA LEU A 140 21.02 -13.19 8.01
C LEU A 140 21.05 -14.62 7.46
N GLN A 141 20.16 -14.94 6.52
CA GLN A 141 20.10 -16.24 5.83
C GLN A 141 21.17 -16.39 4.74
N ARG A 142 21.90 -15.33 4.43
CA ARG A 142 22.89 -15.25 3.35
C ARG A 142 22.30 -15.39 1.94
N ASP A 143 21.03 -15.11 1.78
CA ASP A 143 20.35 -15.04 0.48
C ASP A 143 20.81 -13.81 -0.32
N ILE A 144 21.18 -12.71 0.38
CA ILE A 144 21.74 -11.48 -0.19
C ILE A 144 22.97 -11.01 0.60
N PRO A 145 23.87 -10.24 -0.03
CA PRO A 145 25.06 -9.72 0.66
C PRO A 145 24.68 -8.70 1.76
N PRO A 146 25.55 -8.51 2.78
CA PRO A 146 25.39 -7.45 3.77
C PRO A 146 25.27 -6.07 3.11
N GLN A 147 24.26 -5.30 3.51
CA GLN A 147 23.96 -3.99 2.95
C GLN A 147 23.17 -3.11 3.93
N ASN A 148 22.94 -1.84 3.56
CA ASN A 148 22.02 -0.97 4.29
C ASN A 148 20.57 -1.34 3.92
N THR A 149 19.96 -2.24 4.69
CA THR A 149 18.61 -2.76 4.46
C THR A 149 17.54 -1.67 4.49
N ARG A 150 17.68 -0.66 5.38
CA ARG A 150 16.78 0.50 5.41
C ARG A 150 16.81 1.30 4.11
N LEU A 151 18.01 1.59 3.60
CA LEU A 151 18.15 2.31 2.32
C LEU A 151 17.57 1.50 1.16
N THR A 152 17.85 0.20 1.10
CA THR A 152 17.30 -0.67 0.06
C THR A 152 15.76 -0.74 0.14
N ALA A 153 15.20 -0.84 1.33
CA ALA A 153 13.74 -0.80 1.53
C ALA A 153 13.11 0.52 1.04
N ILE A 154 13.76 1.67 1.33
CA ILE A 154 13.31 2.98 0.84
C ILE A 154 13.31 3.04 -0.68
N LEU A 155 14.36 2.53 -1.33
CA LEU A 155 14.47 2.51 -2.80
C LEU A 155 13.40 1.62 -3.43
N ILE A 156 13.11 0.45 -2.83
CA ILE A 156 12.06 -0.46 -3.30
C ILE A 156 10.67 0.19 -3.18
N ILE A 157 10.35 0.79 -2.03
CA ILE A 157 9.08 1.51 -1.85
C ILE A 157 8.97 2.69 -2.81
N GLY A 158 10.06 3.45 -3.00
CA GLY A 158 10.12 4.54 -3.96
C GLY A 158 9.86 4.08 -5.39
N ALA A 159 10.34 2.90 -5.79
CA ALA A 159 10.07 2.32 -7.10
C ALA A 159 8.56 2.04 -7.28
N PHE A 160 7.89 1.40 -6.32
CA PHE A 160 6.44 1.17 -6.39
C PHE A 160 5.65 2.47 -6.42
N SER A 161 6.03 3.45 -5.60
CA SER A 161 5.39 4.76 -5.57
C SER A 161 5.50 5.45 -6.93
N GLN A 162 6.70 5.45 -7.54
CA GLN A 162 6.91 6.09 -8.84
C GLN A 162 6.19 5.35 -9.96
N LEU A 163 6.14 4.03 -9.95
CA LEU A 163 5.36 3.25 -10.92
C LEU A 163 3.88 3.67 -10.90
N ALA A 164 3.28 3.77 -9.71
CA ALA A 164 1.88 4.19 -9.56
C ALA A 164 1.64 5.63 -10.08
N ILE A 165 2.56 6.56 -9.77
CA ILE A 165 2.48 7.96 -10.22
C ILE A 165 2.63 8.04 -11.74
N SER A 166 3.64 7.40 -12.34
CA SER A 166 3.89 7.41 -13.77
C SER A 166 2.74 6.80 -14.58
N THR A 167 2.10 5.75 -14.04
CA THR A 167 0.91 5.17 -14.66
C THR A 167 -0.27 6.13 -14.61
N MET A 168 -0.50 6.80 -13.49
CA MET A 168 -1.55 7.83 -13.38
C MET A 168 -1.30 8.99 -14.35
N GLN A 169 -0.04 9.34 -14.61
CA GLN A 169 0.36 10.40 -15.58
C GLN A 169 0.31 9.93 -17.03
N GLY A 170 0.03 8.65 -17.29
CA GLY A 170 -0.02 8.08 -18.63
C GLY A 170 1.35 7.80 -19.25
N GLU A 171 2.42 7.77 -18.47
CA GLU A 171 3.77 7.41 -18.89
C GLU A 171 3.95 5.89 -19.02
N LEU A 172 3.16 5.12 -18.26
CA LEU A 172 3.08 3.67 -18.30
C LEU A 172 1.64 3.23 -18.59
N GLU A 173 1.49 2.14 -19.33
CA GLU A 173 0.19 1.55 -19.65
C GLU A 173 -0.31 0.63 -18.52
N GLU A 174 -1.63 0.68 -18.23
CA GLU A 174 -2.29 -0.31 -17.37
C GLU A 174 -2.65 -1.57 -18.18
N PRO A 175 -2.63 -2.78 -17.57
CA PRO A 175 -2.31 -3.08 -16.18
C PRO A 175 -0.79 -3.14 -15.91
N LEU A 176 -0.37 -2.94 -14.65
CA LEU A 176 1.04 -3.00 -14.23
C LEU A 176 1.53 -4.43 -13.96
N SER A 177 0.66 -5.36 -13.61
CA SER A 177 1.05 -6.74 -13.26
C SER A 177 1.88 -7.47 -14.34
N PRO A 178 1.71 -7.23 -15.66
CA PRO A 178 2.60 -7.82 -16.67
C PRO A 178 4.06 -7.39 -16.56
N LEU A 179 4.35 -6.25 -15.92
CA LEU A 179 5.71 -5.75 -15.69
C LEU A 179 6.39 -6.42 -14.49
N ALA A 180 5.69 -7.25 -13.71
CA ALA A 180 6.22 -7.86 -12.49
C ALA A 180 7.57 -8.58 -12.69
N PRO A 181 7.83 -9.36 -13.75
CA PRO A 181 9.14 -10.00 -13.95
C PRO A 181 10.26 -8.99 -14.15
N GLU A 182 10.03 -7.93 -14.91
CA GLU A 182 11.02 -6.89 -15.17
C GLU A 182 11.30 -6.04 -13.92
N VAL A 183 10.26 -5.60 -13.23
CA VAL A 183 10.35 -4.89 -11.95
C VAL A 183 11.10 -5.73 -10.93
N THR A 184 10.77 -7.03 -10.82
CA THR A 184 11.47 -7.96 -9.92
C THR A 184 12.97 -8.00 -10.23
N ALA A 185 13.36 -8.12 -11.51
CA ALA A 185 14.76 -8.18 -11.89
C ALA A 185 15.53 -6.91 -11.48
N HIS A 186 14.93 -5.74 -11.63
CA HIS A 186 15.52 -4.47 -11.18
C HIS A 186 15.61 -4.39 -9.65
N LEU A 187 14.58 -4.81 -8.92
CA LEU A 187 14.59 -4.78 -7.46
C LEU A 187 15.58 -5.79 -6.87
N LEU A 188 15.73 -6.99 -7.48
CA LEU A 188 16.78 -7.94 -7.09
C LEU A 188 18.17 -7.36 -7.27
N ALA A 189 18.42 -6.63 -8.36
CA ALA A 189 19.70 -5.96 -8.57
C ALA A 189 20.01 -4.92 -7.47
N LEU A 190 19.01 -4.22 -6.94
CA LEU A 190 19.18 -3.33 -5.79
C LEU A 190 19.63 -4.08 -4.52
N THR A 191 19.30 -5.37 -4.39
CA THR A 191 19.74 -6.19 -3.24
C THR A 191 21.13 -6.80 -3.43
N GLY A 192 21.83 -6.48 -4.51
CA GLY A 192 23.17 -6.99 -4.81
C GLY A 192 23.19 -8.39 -5.42
N LEU A 193 22.05 -8.92 -5.84
CA LEU A 193 21.98 -10.16 -6.62
C LEU A 193 22.17 -9.86 -8.09
N GLU A 194 23.26 -10.38 -8.68
CA GLU A 194 23.52 -10.26 -10.11
C GLU A 194 22.59 -11.16 -10.94
N LYS A 195 22.27 -10.71 -12.18
CA LYS A 195 21.54 -11.54 -13.16
C LYS A 195 22.30 -12.84 -13.39
N GLY A 196 21.80 -13.95 -12.85
CA GLY A 196 22.38 -15.29 -13.05
C GLY A 196 22.58 -16.11 -11.77
N GLN A 197 22.27 -15.55 -10.59
CA GLN A 197 22.33 -16.26 -9.31
C GLN A 197 20.93 -16.53 -8.71
N ALA A 198 19.87 -16.23 -9.45
CA ALA A 198 18.48 -16.47 -9.05
C ALA A 198 17.91 -17.73 -9.70
#